data_c360ad7fe2ff58b5b11fc7cb25a8743c
#
_entry.id   c360ad7fe2ff58b5b11fc7cb25a8743c
#
_cell.length_a   1.000
_cell.length_b   1.000
_cell.length_c   1.000
_cell.angle_alpha   90.00
_cell.angle_beta   90.00
_cell.angle_gamma   90.00
#
_symmetry.space_group_name_H-M   'P 1'
#
loop_
_entity.id
_entity.type
_entity.pdbx_description
1 polymer ?
#
loop_
_entity_poly.entity_id
_entity_poly.type
_entity_poly.pdbx_seq_one_letter_code
_entity_poly.pdbx_strand_id
1 'polypeptide(L)'
;MNFRNLTLAATGTALTATAASAETMDKGDVSFMIFSTVMVLFMILPGLALFYGGLVRSKNMLSVLTQTTMITALVMVVWVIYGYSFAFGGGSSPFWGGTGKLFLAGVTMDSMAATFTDGVVIPEFVFIAFQMTFAAITPALIIGAFAERIKFSAVMVFTLLWVTFAYFPIAHMVWDGAGYIFNMGALDFAGGTVVHINAGVAALVGAIVIGQRKGYGKDMMAPHSMTLTLVGAGILWVGWFGFNAGSNLEANGGAGLAMINTFTATAGAILGWTIVEGSIRGKVSLLGAASGMIAGLVAVTPAAGSVGPVGAIVLGAGASIVCFFFVTTVKNKLGYDDSLDVFGIHGVGGIIGAVGTGIFTAPSLGGVGGADYDMVGQTLIQAQAVGITIVWTAVVSFVLFKAIDMTIGLRVSEEDEARGLDLATHGEAAYHN
;
A
#
# COMPACT_ATOMS: atom_id res chain seq x y z
N MET A 1 47.14 -31.88 33.92
CA MET A 1 47.24 -33.32 34.27
C MET A 1 45.89 -33.67 34.88
N ASN A 2 45.00 -34.43 34.35
CA ASN A 2 44.96 -35.74 33.70
C ASN A 2 43.75 -35.85 32.77
N PHE A 3 44.01 -36.38 31.61
CA PHE A 3 43.03 -36.96 30.67
C PHE A 3 42.42 -38.22 31.22
N ARG A 4 41.16 -38.49 30.83
CA ARG A 4 40.41 -39.77 30.68
C ARG A 4 38.99 -39.55 31.21
N ASN A 5 37.89 -39.71 30.41
CA ASN A 5 37.54 -40.86 29.59
C ASN A 5 36.54 -40.41 28.51
N LEU A 6 36.85 -40.76 27.23
CA LEU A 6 35.88 -40.88 26.18
C LEU A 6 35.09 -42.15 26.42
N THR A 7 33.76 -42.04 26.64
CA THR A 7 32.84 -43.13 26.47
C THR A 7 32.01 -42.85 25.21
N LEU A 8 32.29 -43.60 24.14
CA LEU A 8 31.42 -43.63 22.96
C LEU A 8 30.09 -44.27 23.37
N ALA A 9 29.04 -43.46 23.48
CA ALA A 9 27.66 -43.96 23.44
C ALA A 9 27.19 -43.83 21.99
N ALA A 10 27.14 -44.96 21.28
CA ALA A 10 26.43 -45.07 20.00
C ALA A 10 24.94 -44.98 20.31
N THR A 11 24.37 -43.80 20.29
CA THR A 11 22.94 -43.60 20.25
C THR A 11 22.51 -43.64 18.78
N GLY A 12 21.82 -44.71 18.42
CA GLY A 12 21.12 -44.82 17.16
C GLY A 12 20.16 -43.65 17.02
N THR A 13 20.45 -42.80 16.05
CA THR A 13 19.51 -41.77 15.57
C THR A 13 18.37 -42.52 14.92
N ALA A 14 17.27 -42.71 15.68
CA ALA A 14 15.99 -42.99 15.08
C ALA A 14 15.65 -41.75 14.25
N LEU A 15 15.75 -41.88 12.93
CA LEU A 15 15.10 -40.97 11.99
C LEU A 15 13.59 -41.07 12.27
N THR A 16 13.08 -40.23 13.15
CA THR A 16 11.68 -39.90 13.13
C THR A 16 11.47 -39.13 11.82
N ALA A 17 10.98 -39.87 10.79
CA ALA A 17 10.34 -39.23 9.68
C ALA A 17 9.23 -38.36 10.30
N THR A 18 9.44 -37.05 10.40
CA THR A 18 8.36 -36.12 10.57
C THR A 18 7.45 -36.40 9.38
N ALA A 19 6.28 -36.98 9.64
CA ALA A 19 5.25 -37.07 8.65
C ALA A 19 5.02 -35.64 8.18
N ALA A 20 5.32 -35.36 6.91
CA ALA A 20 4.91 -34.11 6.30
C ALA A 20 3.41 -34.03 6.56
N SER A 21 2.99 -33.00 7.29
CA SER A 21 1.57 -32.73 7.49
C SER A 21 0.96 -32.60 6.11
N ALA A 22 -0.06 -33.41 5.82
CA ALA A 22 -0.74 -33.33 4.54
C ALA A 22 -1.29 -31.90 4.41
N GLU A 23 -0.96 -31.24 3.30
CA GLU A 23 -1.48 -29.89 3.02
C GLU A 23 -3.02 -29.93 3.07
N THR A 24 -3.60 -29.00 3.84
CA THR A 24 -5.05 -28.89 3.99
C THR A 24 -5.53 -27.58 3.39
N MET A 25 -6.45 -27.68 2.43
CA MET A 25 -7.17 -26.56 1.86
C MET A 25 -8.57 -26.47 2.47
N ASP A 26 -8.88 -25.39 3.16
CA ASP A 26 -10.22 -25.12 3.68
C ASP A 26 -11.04 -24.28 2.72
N LYS A 27 -12.29 -24.68 2.44
CA LYS A 27 -13.18 -23.94 1.53
C LYS A 27 -13.62 -22.59 2.11
N GLY A 28 -13.63 -22.44 3.43
CA GLY A 28 -13.89 -21.16 4.10
C GLY A 28 -12.78 -20.17 3.82
N ASP A 29 -11.50 -20.59 3.91
CA ASP A 29 -10.35 -19.74 3.57
C ASP A 29 -10.37 -19.32 2.11
N VAL A 30 -10.61 -20.27 1.20
CA VAL A 30 -10.74 -19.98 -0.24
C VAL A 30 -11.86 -18.98 -0.51
N SER A 31 -13.03 -19.18 0.08
CA SER A 31 -14.18 -18.28 -0.07
C SER A 31 -13.89 -16.88 0.49
N PHE A 32 -13.27 -16.82 1.67
CA PHE A 32 -12.84 -15.58 2.30
C PHE A 32 -11.84 -14.82 1.42
N MET A 33 -10.86 -15.50 0.85
CA MET A 33 -9.84 -14.88 0.00
C MET A 33 -10.39 -14.40 -1.34
N ILE A 34 -11.32 -15.15 -1.97
CA ILE A 34 -12.01 -14.70 -3.18
C ILE A 34 -12.82 -13.42 -2.87
N PHE A 35 -13.56 -13.41 -1.77
CA PHE A 35 -14.33 -12.23 -1.36
C PHE A 35 -13.40 -11.05 -1.05
N SER A 36 -12.33 -11.26 -0.29
CA SER A 36 -11.32 -10.24 0.03
C SER A 36 -10.71 -9.63 -1.24
N THR A 37 -10.40 -10.46 -2.25
CA THR A 37 -9.89 -10.00 -3.55
C THR A 37 -10.86 -9.06 -4.25
N VAL A 38 -12.15 -9.42 -4.30
CA VAL A 38 -13.19 -8.58 -4.90
C VAL A 38 -13.36 -7.27 -4.13
N MET A 39 -13.27 -7.30 -2.79
CA MET A 39 -13.32 -6.10 -1.96
C MET A 39 -12.16 -5.15 -2.24
N VAL A 40 -10.93 -5.66 -2.47
CA VAL A 40 -9.81 -4.81 -2.84
C VAL A 40 -9.96 -4.24 -4.25
N LEU A 41 -10.49 -4.99 -5.22
CA LEU A 41 -10.82 -4.41 -6.52
C LEU A 41 -11.88 -3.29 -6.39
N PHE A 42 -12.90 -3.51 -5.57
CA PHE A 42 -13.96 -2.54 -5.31
C PHE A 42 -13.44 -1.24 -4.68
N MET A 43 -12.42 -1.31 -3.82
CA MET A 43 -11.79 -0.10 -3.30
C MET A 43 -10.95 0.65 -4.34
N ILE A 44 -10.46 -0.01 -5.41
CA ILE A 44 -9.80 0.68 -6.53
C ILE A 44 -10.85 1.31 -7.43
N LEU A 45 -11.76 0.49 -7.92
CA LEU A 45 -12.84 0.85 -8.82
C LEU A 45 -14.19 0.40 -8.19
N PRO A 46 -15.00 1.30 -7.61
CA PRO A 46 -14.99 2.77 -7.75
C PRO A 46 -14.33 3.55 -6.60
N GLY A 47 -13.86 2.93 -5.52
CA GLY A 47 -13.47 3.63 -4.30
C GLY A 47 -12.47 4.77 -4.52
N LEU A 48 -11.22 4.43 -4.90
CA LEU A 48 -10.14 5.40 -5.14
C LEU A 48 -10.49 6.35 -6.28
N ALA A 49 -11.11 5.84 -7.36
CA ALA A 49 -11.52 6.64 -8.49
C ALA A 49 -12.48 7.77 -8.08
N LEU A 50 -13.50 7.48 -7.27
CA LEU A 50 -14.44 8.49 -6.77
C LEU A 50 -13.83 9.40 -5.70
N PHE A 51 -12.98 8.86 -4.83
CA PHE A 51 -12.28 9.64 -3.82
C PHE A 51 -11.42 10.73 -4.48
N TYR A 52 -10.53 10.35 -5.41
CA TYR A 52 -9.70 11.27 -6.15
C TYR A 52 -10.50 12.14 -7.12
N GLY A 53 -11.47 11.53 -7.82
CA GLY A 53 -12.36 12.25 -8.72
C GLY A 53 -13.10 13.39 -8.06
N GLY A 54 -13.59 13.20 -6.82
CA GLY A 54 -14.24 14.24 -6.03
C GLY A 54 -13.29 15.36 -5.56
N LEU A 55 -12.02 15.01 -5.31
CA LEU A 55 -10.99 15.95 -4.81
C LEU A 55 -10.44 16.89 -5.88
N VAL A 56 -10.32 16.46 -7.14
CA VAL A 56 -9.85 17.31 -8.23
C VAL A 56 -10.90 18.33 -8.66
N ARG A 57 -10.50 19.33 -9.45
CA ARG A 57 -11.45 20.27 -10.10
C ARG A 57 -12.31 19.50 -11.12
N SER A 58 -13.58 19.88 -11.28
CA SER A 58 -14.58 19.20 -12.13
C SER A 58 -14.13 18.91 -13.56
N LYS A 59 -13.31 19.78 -14.12
CA LYS A 59 -12.73 19.67 -15.47
C LYS A 59 -11.60 18.63 -15.61
N ASN A 60 -11.22 17.94 -14.53
CA ASN A 60 -10.18 16.92 -14.48
C ASN A 60 -10.67 15.60 -13.87
N MET A 61 -11.97 15.48 -13.59
CA MET A 61 -12.54 14.31 -12.95
C MET A 61 -12.38 13.07 -13.81
N LEU A 62 -12.82 13.11 -15.08
CA LEU A 62 -12.74 11.95 -15.96
C LEU A 62 -11.30 11.55 -16.26
N SER A 63 -10.39 12.51 -16.32
CA SER A 63 -8.97 12.23 -16.48
C SER A 63 -8.44 11.34 -15.35
N VAL A 64 -8.79 11.63 -14.09
CA VAL A 64 -8.39 10.81 -12.94
C VAL A 64 -9.06 9.44 -12.93
N LEU A 65 -10.36 9.39 -13.25
CA LEU A 65 -11.10 8.12 -13.34
C LEU A 65 -10.50 7.23 -14.44
N THR A 66 -10.23 7.80 -15.61
CA THR A 66 -9.62 7.08 -16.74
C THR A 66 -8.23 6.60 -16.39
N GLN A 67 -7.38 7.44 -15.78
CA GLN A 67 -6.04 7.04 -15.34
C GLN A 67 -6.12 5.88 -14.34
N THR A 68 -6.97 5.95 -13.31
CA THR A 68 -7.14 4.88 -12.32
C THR A 68 -7.58 3.57 -12.99
N THR A 69 -8.54 3.63 -13.92
CA THR A 69 -9.06 2.47 -14.63
C THR A 69 -7.99 1.84 -15.53
N MET A 70 -7.29 2.68 -16.30
CA MET A 70 -6.27 2.19 -17.24
C MET A 70 -5.02 1.65 -16.55
N ILE A 71 -4.60 2.25 -15.43
CA ILE A 71 -3.53 1.72 -14.56
C ILE A 71 -3.92 0.34 -14.06
N THR A 72 -5.13 0.21 -13.52
CA THR A 72 -5.64 -1.06 -13.00
C THR A 72 -5.61 -2.15 -14.07
N ALA A 73 -6.15 -1.86 -15.25
CA ALA A 73 -6.16 -2.81 -16.37
C ALA A 73 -4.73 -3.18 -16.85
N LEU A 74 -3.85 -2.17 -17.00
CA LEU A 74 -2.46 -2.40 -17.41
C LEU A 74 -1.73 -3.31 -16.43
N VAL A 75 -1.82 -3.01 -15.13
CA VAL A 75 -1.09 -3.77 -14.11
C VAL A 75 -1.62 -5.19 -13.99
N MET A 76 -2.93 -5.42 -14.11
CA MET A 76 -3.50 -6.78 -14.11
C MET A 76 -2.95 -7.62 -15.26
N VAL A 77 -2.82 -7.05 -16.46
CA VAL A 77 -2.22 -7.74 -17.62
C VAL A 77 -0.74 -8.02 -17.38
N VAL A 78 0.00 -7.01 -16.95
CA VAL A 78 1.45 -7.12 -16.64
C VAL A 78 1.71 -8.15 -15.54
N TRP A 79 0.84 -8.20 -14.53
CA TRP A 79 0.93 -9.17 -13.43
C TRP A 79 0.92 -10.61 -13.92
N VAL A 80 0.00 -10.94 -14.82
CA VAL A 80 -0.10 -12.29 -15.41
C VAL A 80 1.09 -12.59 -16.34
N ILE A 81 1.56 -11.59 -17.10
CA ILE A 81 2.65 -11.80 -18.06
C ILE A 81 3.99 -12.06 -17.33
N TYR A 82 4.36 -11.20 -16.36
CA TYR A 82 5.64 -11.33 -15.66
C TYR A 82 5.65 -10.84 -14.20
N GLY A 83 4.69 -9.99 -13.80
CA GLY A 83 4.73 -9.33 -12.50
C GLY A 83 4.66 -10.32 -11.34
N TYR A 84 3.79 -11.32 -11.41
CA TYR A 84 3.74 -12.38 -10.43
C TYR A 84 5.09 -13.13 -10.31
N SER A 85 5.72 -13.45 -11.45
CA SER A 85 7.04 -14.08 -11.45
C SER A 85 8.11 -13.20 -10.79
N PHE A 86 8.09 -11.89 -11.06
CA PHE A 86 9.08 -10.97 -10.50
C PHE A 86 8.92 -10.76 -8.99
N ALA A 87 7.70 -10.87 -8.47
CA ALA A 87 7.43 -10.78 -7.04
C ALA A 87 7.54 -12.14 -6.33
N PHE A 88 6.97 -13.23 -6.88
CA PHE A 88 6.78 -14.51 -6.22
C PHE A 88 7.16 -15.71 -7.10
N GLY A 89 8.14 -15.55 -7.97
CA GLY A 89 8.54 -16.58 -8.95
C GLY A 89 9.36 -17.74 -8.39
N GLY A 90 9.63 -17.78 -7.07
CA GLY A 90 10.38 -18.84 -6.40
C GLY A 90 11.91 -18.78 -6.64
N GLY A 91 12.43 -17.66 -7.11
CA GLY A 91 13.88 -17.42 -7.24
C GLY A 91 14.54 -17.18 -5.89
N SER A 92 15.84 -17.46 -5.79
CA SER A 92 16.64 -17.30 -4.56
C SER A 92 17.26 -15.91 -4.38
N SER A 93 17.00 -14.97 -5.28
CA SER A 93 17.49 -13.59 -5.16
C SER A 93 16.79 -12.87 -4.01
N PRO A 94 17.50 -12.10 -3.16
CA PRO A 94 16.84 -11.33 -2.11
C PRO A 94 16.10 -10.09 -2.61
N PHE A 95 16.19 -9.75 -3.91
CA PHE A 95 15.66 -8.51 -4.47
C PHE A 95 14.54 -8.71 -5.51
N TRP A 96 14.36 -9.92 -6.06
CA TRP A 96 13.31 -10.21 -7.04
C TRP A 96 13.07 -11.71 -7.19
N GLY A 97 11.82 -12.10 -7.50
CA GLY A 97 11.40 -13.50 -7.56
C GLY A 97 11.88 -14.31 -8.79
N GLY A 98 12.53 -13.66 -9.76
CA GLY A 98 13.05 -14.34 -10.96
C GLY A 98 12.02 -14.53 -12.06
N THR A 99 12.31 -15.49 -12.97
CA THR A 99 11.52 -15.73 -14.19
C THR A 99 10.78 -17.07 -14.19
N GLY A 100 10.76 -17.78 -13.04
CA GLY A 100 10.23 -19.14 -12.95
C GLY A 100 8.72 -19.26 -13.21
N LYS A 101 7.98 -18.17 -13.03
CA LYS A 101 6.52 -18.11 -13.17
C LYS A 101 6.06 -17.15 -14.29
N LEU A 102 6.90 -16.85 -15.28
CA LEU A 102 6.50 -16.04 -16.43
C LEU A 102 5.27 -16.64 -17.11
N PHE A 103 4.30 -15.80 -17.48
CA PHE A 103 3.01 -16.21 -18.06
C PHE A 103 2.25 -17.23 -17.18
N LEU A 104 2.48 -17.20 -15.85
CA LEU A 104 1.98 -18.16 -14.86
C LEU A 104 2.40 -19.60 -15.17
N ALA A 105 3.60 -19.79 -15.73
CA ALA A 105 4.12 -21.13 -16.05
C ALA A 105 4.09 -22.04 -14.81
N GLY A 106 3.52 -23.24 -14.97
CA GLY A 106 3.41 -24.24 -13.90
C GLY A 106 2.26 -23.98 -12.92
N VAL A 107 1.52 -22.89 -13.04
CA VAL A 107 0.31 -22.64 -12.24
C VAL A 107 -0.87 -23.37 -12.86
N THR A 108 -1.54 -24.20 -12.06
CA THR A 108 -2.71 -25.00 -12.45
C THR A 108 -3.83 -24.84 -11.42
N MET A 109 -4.99 -25.48 -11.65
CA MET A 109 -6.07 -25.51 -10.65
C MET A 109 -5.68 -26.26 -9.37
N ASP A 110 -4.65 -27.10 -9.43
CA ASP A 110 -4.18 -27.93 -8.32
C ASP A 110 -2.93 -27.33 -7.64
N SER A 111 -2.33 -26.26 -8.18
CA SER A 111 -1.21 -25.60 -7.53
C SER A 111 -1.68 -24.77 -6.34
N MET A 112 -0.92 -24.83 -5.24
CA MET A 112 -1.26 -24.23 -3.95
C MET A 112 -0.22 -23.20 -3.55
N ALA A 113 -0.66 -22.21 -2.79
CA ALA A 113 0.16 -21.22 -2.10
C ALA A 113 0.01 -21.42 -0.59
N ALA A 114 1.12 -21.37 0.13
CA ALA A 114 1.13 -21.44 1.59
C ALA A 114 0.46 -20.22 2.21
N THR A 115 -0.15 -20.43 3.37
CA THR A 115 -0.65 -19.37 4.25
C THR A 115 0.33 -19.15 5.41
N PHE A 116 -0.11 -18.50 6.48
CA PHE A 116 0.71 -18.29 7.68
C PHE A 116 0.68 -19.46 8.67
N THR A 117 -0.24 -20.42 8.51
CA THR A 117 -0.33 -21.60 9.35
C THR A 117 0.33 -22.80 8.64
N ASP A 118 1.26 -23.47 9.31
CA ASP A 118 1.95 -24.63 8.75
C ASP A 118 0.96 -25.69 8.24
N GLY A 119 1.10 -26.09 6.97
CA GLY A 119 0.26 -27.09 6.32
C GLY A 119 -1.09 -26.56 5.85
N VAL A 120 -1.43 -25.30 6.05
CA VAL A 120 -2.64 -24.67 5.49
C VAL A 120 -2.28 -23.99 4.18
N VAL A 121 -3.07 -24.25 3.14
CA VAL A 121 -2.84 -23.72 1.79
C VAL A 121 -4.12 -23.20 1.16
N ILE A 122 -3.97 -22.29 0.22
CA ILE A 122 -5.04 -21.82 -0.67
C ILE A 122 -4.64 -22.05 -2.13
N PRO A 123 -5.60 -22.16 -3.08
CA PRO A 123 -5.27 -22.27 -4.49
C PRO A 123 -4.36 -21.11 -4.95
N GLU A 124 -3.29 -21.41 -5.65
CA GLU A 124 -2.32 -20.41 -6.09
C GLU A 124 -2.97 -19.32 -6.96
N PHE A 125 -3.98 -19.67 -7.78
CA PHE A 125 -4.75 -18.66 -8.52
C PHE A 125 -5.46 -17.64 -7.61
N VAL A 126 -5.91 -18.04 -6.42
CA VAL A 126 -6.54 -17.12 -5.47
C VAL A 126 -5.51 -16.18 -4.86
N PHE A 127 -4.33 -16.69 -4.49
CA PHE A 127 -3.21 -15.88 -4.04
C PHE A 127 -2.75 -14.89 -5.12
N ILE A 128 -2.58 -15.36 -6.37
CA ILE A 128 -2.22 -14.52 -7.53
C ILE A 128 -3.24 -13.40 -7.72
N ALA A 129 -4.53 -13.69 -7.70
CA ALA A 129 -5.59 -12.71 -7.87
C ALA A 129 -5.62 -11.68 -6.72
N PHE A 130 -5.39 -12.11 -5.50
CA PHE A 130 -5.30 -11.23 -4.34
C PHE A 130 -4.13 -10.27 -4.46
N GLN A 131 -2.92 -10.77 -4.68
CA GLN A 131 -1.71 -9.96 -4.82
C GLN A 131 -1.75 -9.04 -6.05
N MET A 132 -2.43 -9.45 -7.13
CA MET A 132 -2.69 -8.62 -8.31
C MET A 132 -3.38 -7.30 -7.94
N THR A 133 -4.32 -7.32 -7.01
CA THR A 133 -5.06 -6.12 -6.60
C THR A 133 -4.17 -5.12 -5.86
N PHE A 134 -3.21 -5.59 -5.08
CA PHE A 134 -2.20 -4.75 -4.43
C PHE A 134 -1.24 -4.11 -5.43
N ALA A 135 -0.80 -4.90 -6.42
CA ALA A 135 0.00 -4.39 -7.52
C ALA A 135 -0.73 -3.31 -8.33
N ALA A 136 -2.05 -3.44 -8.52
CA ALA A 136 -2.85 -2.50 -9.29
C ALA A 136 -3.15 -1.20 -8.52
N ILE A 137 -3.46 -1.26 -7.21
CA ILE A 137 -3.79 -0.05 -6.45
C ILE A 137 -2.58 0.84 -6.22
N THR A 138 -1.40 0.27 -6.03
CA THR A 138 -0.23 1.03 -5.61
C THR A 138 0.16 2.15 -6.59
N PRO A 139 0.33 1.93 -7.90
CA PRO A 139 0.56 3.01 -8.85
C PRO A 139 -0.65 3.92 -9.04
N ALA A 140 -1.88 3.42 -8.83
CA ALA A 140 -3.08 4.24 -8.89
C ALA A 140 -3.14 5.29 -7.75
N LEU A 141 -2.50 5.04 -6.61
CA LEU A 141 -2.36 6.03 -5.55
C LEU A 141 -1.45 7.18 -5.97
N ILE A 142 -0.36 6.90 -6.69
CA ILE A 142 0.68 7.88 -7.03
C ILE A 142 0.14 9.05 -7.84
N ILE A 143 -0.80 8.79 -8.76
CA ILE A 143 -1.33 9.82 -9.68
C ILE A 143 -2.00 11.00 -8.96
N GLY A 144 -2.50 10.79 -7.76
CA GLY A 144 -3.07 11.86 -6.94
C GLY A 144 -2.11 13.02 -6.72
N ALA A 145 -0.81 12.77 -6.65
CA ALA A 145 0.19 13.80 -6.37
C ALA A 145 0.41 14.78 -7.53
N PHE A 146 0.18 14.37 -8.75
CA PHE A 146 0.40 15.18 -9.95
C PHE A 146 -0.84 15.23 -10.87
N ALA A 147 -2.00 14.95 -10.30
CA ALA A 147 -3.28 15.14 -10.96
C ALA A 147 -3.40 16.56 -11.55
N GLU A 148 -4.20 16.67 -12.61
CA GLU A 148 -4.53 17.91 -13.32
C GLU A 148 -3.43 18.49 -14.24
N ARG A 149 -2.21 17.89 -14.30
CA ARG A 149 -1.11 18.47 -15.12
C ARG A 149 -0.22 17.45 -15.85
N ILE A 150 -0.36 16.16 -15.57
CA ILE A 150 0.46 15.12 -16.21
C ILE A 150 -0.17 14.64 -17.52
N LYS A 151 0.66 14.28 -18.51
CA LYS A 151 0.22 13.62 -19.74
C LYS A 151 -0.24 12.20 -19.45
N PHE A 152 -1.34 11.79 -20.05
CA PHE A 152 -1.85 10.42 -19.92
C PHE A 152 -0.83 9.36 -20.39
N SER A 153 -0.16 9.59 -21.52
CA SER A 153 0.90 8.69 -22.02
C SER A 153 2.07 8.55 -21.03
N ALA A 154 2.45 9.64 -20.36
CA ALA A 154 3.49 9.60 -19.35
C ALA A 154 3.06 8.78 -18.12
N VAL A 155 1.80 8.88 -17.69
CA VAL A 155 1.24 8.04 -16.62
C VAL A 155 1.33 6.56 -16.98
N MET A 156 0.95 6.17 -18.22
CA MET A 156 0.95 4.77 -18.62
C MET A 156 2.36 4.19 -18.71
N VAL A 157 3.32 4.92 -19.29
CA VAL A 157 4.73 4.51 -19.37
C VAL A 157 5.35 4.45 -17.96
N PHE A 158 5.09 5.47 -17.13
CA PHE A 158 5.57 5.48 -15.75
C PHE A 158 5.03 4.28 -14.98
N THR A 159 3.74 4.00 -15.05
CA THR A 159 3.12 2.85 -14.37
C THR A 159 3.80 1.54 -14.73
N LEU A 160 3.94 1.26 -16.04
CA LEU A 160 4.57 0.03 -16.53
C LEU A 160 6.00 -0.15 -15.98
N LEU A 161 6.81 0.88 -16.10
CA LEU A 161 8.20 0.84 -15.65
C LEU A 161 8.31 0.84 -14.12
N TRP A 162 7.48 1.62 -13.45
CA TRP A 162 7.52 1.74 -11.99
C TRP A 162 7.08 0.46 -11.27
N VAL A 163 6.02 -0.20 -11.72
CA VAL A 163 5.65 -1.49 -11.13
C VAL A 163 6.75 -2.53 -11.33
N THR A 164 7.43 -2.49 -12.49
CA THR A 164 8.52 -3.42 -12.82
C THR A 164 9.77 -3.21 -11.94
N PHE A 165 10.19 -1.96 -11.75
CA PHE A 165 11.47 -1.65 -11.10
C PHE A 165 11.34 -1.19 -9.64
N ALA A 166 10.15 -0.79 -9.19
CA ALA A 166 9.92 -0.41 -7.81
C ALA A 166 8.97 -1.39 -7.10
N TYR A 167 7.75 -1.57 -7.60
CA TYR A 167 6.73 -2.33 -6.88
C TYR A 167 7.09 -3.82 -6.74
N PHE A 168 7.37 -4.53 -7.84
CA PHE A 168 7.64 -5.96 -7.79
C PHE A 168 8.88 -6.30 -6.95
N PRO A 169 10.01 -5.57 -7.05
CA PRO A 169 11.13 -5.77 -6.15
C PRO A 169 10.80 -5.51 -4.68
N ILE A 170 10.08 -4.44 -4.34
CA ILE A 170 9.70 -4.18 -2.95
C ILE A 170 8.74 -5.25 -2.43
N ALA A 171 7.74 -5.67 -3.21
CA ALA A 171 6.83 -6.75 -2.84
C ALA A 171 7.59 -8.07 -2.58
N HIS A 172 8.55 -8.41 -3.42
CA HIS A 172 9.43 -9.56 -3.20
C HIS A 172 10.25 -9.41 -1.93
N MET A 173 10.95 -8.28 -1.79
CA MET A 173 11.81 -8.06 -0.62
C MET A 173 11.05 -8.16 0.72
N VAL A 174 9.77 -7.78 0.75
CA VAL A 174 8.98 -7.70 1.99
C VAL A 174 8.14 -8.95 2.25
N TRP A 175 7.60 -9.59 1.21
CA TRP A 175 6.58 -10.63 1.36
C TRP A 175 7.00 -12.03 0.87
N ASP A 176 8.10 -12.15 0.12
CA ASP A 176 8.63 -13.45 -0.27
C ASP A 176 9.64 -13.97 0.76
N GLY A 177 9.63 -15.28 1.03
CA GLY A 177 10.54 -15.91 1.99
C GLY A 177 12.03 -15.79 1.64
N ALA A 178 12.39 -15.52 0.37
CA ALA A 178 13.75 -15.21 -0.05
C ALA A 178 14.07 -13.71 0.08
N GLY A 179 13.07 -12.85 0.33
CA GLY A 179 13.19 -11.40 0.31
C GLY A 179 14.13 -10.83 1.37
N TYR A 180 14.85 -9.79 1.01
CA TYR A 180 15.84 -9.15 1.90
C TYR A 180 15.22 -8.58 3.18
N ILE A 181 14.11 -7.84 3.04
CA ILE A 181 13.43 -7.19 4.16
C ILE A 181 12.66 -8.23 5.00
N PHE A 182 12.09 -9.26 4.35
CA PHE A 182 11.48 -10.40 5.04
C PHE A 182 12.48 -11.10 5.97
N ASN A 183 13.68 -11.40 5.45
CA ASN A 183 14.73 -12.07 6.21
C ASN A 183 15.37 -11.19 7.31
N MET A 184 15.17 -9.88 7.28
CA MET A 184 15.48 -9.00 8.40
C MET A 184 14.51 -9.14 9.57
N GLY A 185 13.35 -9.79 9.36
CA GLY A 185 12.27 -9.91 10.33
C GLY A 185 11.37 -8.69 10.40
N ALA A 186 11.32 -7.86 9.36
CA ALA A 186 10.40 -6.73 9.32
C ALA A 186 8.95 -7.19 9.22
N LEU A 187 8.07 -6.51 9.92
CA LEU A 187 6.63 -6.76 9.94
C LEU A 187 5.93 -5.76 8.99
N ASP A 188 5.31 -6.27 7.94
CA ASP A 188 4.45 -5.48 7.06
C ASP A 188 3.24 -6.33 6.64
N PHE A 189 2.21 -6.33 7.51
CA PHE A 189 1.09 -7.24 7.41
C PHE A 189 0.31 -7.12 6.11
N ALA A 190 0.05 -5.89 5.67
CA ALA A 190 -0.76 -5.65 4.48
C ALA A 190 -0.22 -4.54 3.55
N GLY A 191 1.03 -4.10 3.69
CA GLY A 191 1.65 -3.21 2.70
C GLY A 191 1.88 -1.77 3.16
N GLY A 192 2.22 -1.58 4.43
CA GLY A 192 2.69 -0.26 4.90
C GLY A 192 3.91 0.22 4.13
N THR A 193 4.90 -0.66 3.94
CA THR A 193 6.07 -0.41 3.09
C THR A 193 5.78 -0.65 1.62
N VAL A 194 5.23 -1.81 1.28
CA VAL A 194 5.03 -2.25 -0.12
C VAL A 194 4.10 -1.33 -0.88
N VAL A 195 3.03 -0.86 -0.27
CA VAL A 195 2.01 -0.02 -0.92
C VAL A 195 2.17 1.45 -0.54
N HIS A 196 2.06 1.77 0.76
CA HIS A 196 1.84 3.17 1.16
C HIS A 196 3.12 4.01 1.17
N ILE A 197 4.22 3.54 1.76
CA ILE A 197 5.50 4.25 1.70
C ILE A 197 5.98 4.30 0.25
N ASN A 198 5.90 3.20 -0.45
CA ASN A 198 6.31 3.08 -1.85
C ASN A 198 5.54 4.08 -2.74
N ALA A 199 4.19 4.09 -2.69
CA ALA A 199 3.39 5.05 -3.43
C ALA A 199 3.63 6.51 -2.99
N GLY A 200 3.69 6.76 -1.68
CA GLY A 200 3.86 8.09 -1.12
C GLY A 200 5.19 8.74 -1.51
N VAL A 201 6.29 7.99 -1.45
CA VAL A 201 7.62 8.48 -1.86
C VAL A 201 7.68 8.72 -3.37
N ALA A 202 7.14 7.81 -4.19
CA ALA A 202 7.04 8.03 -5.63
C ALA A 202 6.20 9.27 -5.98
N ALA A 203 5.12 9.48 -5.25
CA ALA A 203 4.25 10.65 -5.36
C ALA A 203 5.00 11.96 -5.06
N LEU A 204 5.78 12.00 -3.97
CA LEU A 204 6.60 13.16 -3.62
C LEU A 204 7.63 13.48 -4.70
N VAL A 205 8.36 12.46 -5.18
CA VAL A 205 9.34 12.62 -6.25
C VAL A 205 8.66 13.14 -7.53
N GLY A 206 7.50 12.56 -7.89
CA GLY A 206 6.73 12.99 -9.04
C GLY A 206 6.23 14.45 -8.91
N ALA A 207 5.70 14.82 -7.75
CA ALA A 207 5.24 16.20 -7.47
C ALA A 207 6.37 17.23 -7.64
N ILE A 208 7.59 16.89 -7.18
CA ILE A 208 8.77 17.76 -7.29
C ILE A 208 9.26 17.86 -8.75
N VAL A 209 9.37 16.71 -9.45
CA VAL A 209 9.91 16.67 -10.82
C VAL A 209 8.98 17.32 -11.83
N ILE A 210 7.66 17.08 -11.73
CA ILE A 210 6.64 17.63 -12.63
C ILE A 210 6.40 19.11 -12.34
N GLY A 211 6.61 19.57 -11.12
CA GLY A 211 6.43 20.94 -10.69
C GLY A 211 4.99 21.30 -10.33
N GLN A 212 4.78 22.55 -9.95
CA GLN A 212 3.49 23.06 -9.45
C GLN A 212 2.46 23.23 -10.57
N ARG A 213 1.17 23.06 -10.23
CA ARG A 213 0.04 23.41 -11.11
C ARG A 213 0.04 24.91 -11.42
N LYS A 214 -0.46 25.28 -12.58
CA LYS A 214 -0.71 26.67 -12.92
C LYS A 214 -1.68 27.31 -11.90
N GLY A 215 -1.26 28.41 -11.33
CA GLY A 215 -2.04 29.10 -10.27
C GLY A 215 -1.87 28.52 -8.86
N TYR A 216 -0.98 27.54 -8.64
CA TYR A 216 -0.74 26.97 -7.30
C TYR A 216 -0.38 28.08 -6.29
N GLY A 217 -1.04 28.07 -5.13
CA GLY A 217 -0.88 29.10 -4.08
C GLY A 217 -1.51 30.47 -4.39
N LYS A 218 -2.16 30.64 -5.56
CA LYS A 218 -2.84 31.86 -5.97
C LYS A 218 -4.32 31.62 -6.25
N ASP A 219 -4.63 30.57 -6.99
CA ASP A 219 -5.99 30.21 -7.38
C ASP A 219 -6.61 29.23 -6.37
N MET A 220 -7.93 29.30 -6.22
CA MET A 220 -8.64 28.34 -5.41
C MET A 220 -8.72 27.00 -6.16
N MET A 221 -8.17 25.94 -5.55
CA MET A 221 -8.16 24.58 -6.09
C MET A 221 -8.94 23.63 -5.17
N ALA A 222 -10.14 24.06 -4.77
CA ALA A 222 -11.00 23.29 -3.88
C ALA A 222 -11.54 22.02 -4.57
N PRO A 223 -11.77 20.93 -3.82
CA PRO A 223 -12.50 19.77 -4.29
C PRO A 223 -13.83 20.17 -4.93
N HIS A 224 -14.14 19.64 -6.12
CA HIS A 224 -15.38 19.99 -6.78
C HIS A 224 -16.60 19.29 -6.18
N SER A 225 -16.41 18.11 -5.55
CA SER A 225 -17.52 17.33 -4.98
C SER A 225 -17.11 16.58 -3.71
N MET A 226 -17.40 17.20 -2.56
CA MET A 226 -17.16 16.56 -1.28
C MET A 226 -18.06 15.34 -1.05
N THR A 227 -19.23 15.29 -1.69
CA THR A 227 -20.13 14.11 -1.63
C THR A 227 -19.46 12.89 -2.28
N LEU A 228 -18.92 13.06 -3.51
CA LEU A 228 -18.21 11.97 -4.19
C LEU A 228 -16.93 11.58 -3.43
N THR A 229 -16.20 12.54 -2.88
CA THR A 229 -15.04 12.29 -2.02
C THR A 229 -15.42 11.42 -0.83
N LEU A 230 -16.50 11.73 -0.11
CA LEU A 230 -16.92 10.91 1.02
C LEU A 230 -17.41 9.53 0.61
N VAL A 231 -18.16 9.43 -0.49
CA VAL A 231 -18.61 8.13 -1.03
C VAL A 231 -17.40 7.27 -1.37
N GLY A 232 -16.42 7.84 -2.08
CA GLY A 232 -15.16 7.15 -2.41
C GLY A 232 -14.39 6.73 -1.16
N ALA A 233 -14.23 7.62 -0.18
CA ALA A 233 -13.56 7.30 1.10
C ALA A 233 -14.28 6.18 1.86
N GLY A 234 -15.60 6.16 1.88
CA GLY A 234 -16.41 5.10 2.49
C GLY A 234 -16.22 3.75 1.80
N ILE A 235 -16.19 3.74 0.47
CA ILE A 235 -15.90 2.53 -0.33
C ILE A 235 -14.48 2.06 -0.09
N LEU A 236 -13.50 2.97 0.01
CA LEU A 236 -12.13 2.64 0.40
C LEU A 236 -12.08 1.97 1.77
N TRP A 237 -12.81 2.50 2.76
CA TRP A 237 -12.84 1.89 4.09
C TRP A 237 -13.44 0.48 4.05
N VAL A 238 -14.57 0.29 3.38
CA VAL A 238 -15.19 -1.03 3.24
C VAL A 238 -14.26 -2.02 2.54
N GLY A 239 -13.63 -1.62 1.42
CA GLY A 239 -12.67 -2.46 0.70
C GLY A 239 -11.41 -2.78 1.51
N TRP A 240 -11.05 -1.90 2.45
CA TRP A 240 -9.88 -2.10 3.30
C TRP A 240 -10.01 -3.27 4.28
N PHE A 241 -11.22 -3.76 4.53
CA PHE A 241 -11.38 -5.03 5.24
C PHE A 241 -10.88 -6.21 4.41
N GLY A 242 -11.14 -6.22 3.10
CA GLY A 242 -10.50 -7.17 2.19
C GLY A 242 -8.99 -7.00 2.12
N PHE A 243 -8.52 -5.74 2.10
CA PHE A 243 -7.12 -5.41 2.07
C PHE A 243 -6.37 -5.90 3.33
N ASN A 244 -6.82 -5.52 4.53
CA ASN A 244 -6.15 -5.86 5.78
C ASN A 244 -6.51 -7.26 6.29
N ALA A 245 -7.80 -7.58 6.46
CA ALA A 245 -8.18 -8.89 6.97
C ALA A 245 -7.87 -10.01 5.96
N GLY A 246 -8.01 -9.74 4.66
CA GLY A 246 -7.61 -10.66 3.60
C GLY A 246 -6.11 -10.98 3.60
N SER A 247 -5.26 -10.04 4.03
CA SER A 247 -3.81 -10.28 4.15
C SER A 247 -3.44 -11.33 5.21
N ASN A 248 -4.39 -11.77 6.02
CA ASN A 248 -4.22 -12.94 6.89
C ASN A 248 -4.21 -14.27 6.11
N LEU A 249 -4.68 -14.30 4.88
CA LEU A 249 -4.81 -15.46 3.98
C LEU A 249 -5.73 -16.60 4.49
N GLU A 250 -6.25 -16.49 5.69
CA GLU A 250 -7.10 -17.47 6.38
C GLU A 250 -8.26 -16.79 7.11
N ALA A 251 -9.43 -17.44 7.15
CA ALA A 251 -10.60 -16.97 7.89
C ALA A 251 -10.55 -17.39 9.36
N ASN A 252 -9.56 -16.91 10.10
CA ASN A 252 -9.31 -17.28 11.49
C ASN A 252 -9.28 -16.07 12.44
N GLY A 253 -8.81 -16.27 13.68
CA GLY A 253 -8.70 -15.21 14.69
C GLY A 253 -7.80 -14.04 14.25
N GLY A 254 -6.77 -14.27 13.43
CA GLY A 254 -5.90 -13.24 12.87
C GLY A 254 -6.64 -12.31 11.93
N ALA A 255 -7.49 -12.83 11.05
CA ALA A 255 -8.38 -12.03 10.21
C ALA A 255 -9.36 -11.19 11.05
N GLY A 256 -9.90 -11.77 12.13
CA GLY A 256 -10.76 -11.05 13.09
C GLY A 256 -10.03 -9.91 13.79
N LEU A 257 -8.78 -10.13 14.19
CA LEU A 257 -7.92 -9.08 14.78
C LEU A 257 -7.64 -7.95 13.78
N ALA A 258 -7.25 -8.30 12.56
CA ALA A 258 -7.01 -7.31 11.51
C ALA A 258 -8.27 -6.49 11.18
N MET A 259 -9.44 -7.12 11.20
CA MET A 259 -10.72 -6.46 11.01
C MET A 259 -11.00 -5.43 12.10
N ILE A 260 -10.94 -5.81 13.39
CA ILE A 260 -11.23 -4.89 14.50
C ILE A 260 -10.20 -3.75 14.55
N ASN A 261 -8.94 -4.02 14.26
CA ASN A 261 -7.88 -3.01 14.21
C ASN A 261 -8.12 -2.01 13.08
N THR A 262 -8.61 -2.47 11.92
CA THR A 262 -8.99 -1.59 10.81
C THR A 262 -10.15 -0.67 11.18
N PHE A 263 -11.16 -1.14 11.89
CA PHE A 263 -12.24 -0.29 12.42
C PHE A 263 -11.72 0.75 13.40
N THR A 264 -10.99 0.30 14.42
CA THR A 264 -10.66 1.13 15.57
C THR A 264 -9.58 2.16 15.27
N ALA A 265 -8.56 1.81 14.48
CA ALA A 265 -7.55 2.76 14.03
C ALA A 265 -8.16 3.87 13.15
N THR A 266 -9.05 3.50 12.24
CA THR A 266 -9.72 4.46 11.37
C THR A 266 -10.62 5.41 12.18
N ALA A 267 -11.40 4.89 13.11
CA ALA A 267 -12.21 5.72 14.01
C ALA A 267 -11.35 6.67 14.86
N GLY A 268 -10.27 6.14 15.46
CA GLY A 268 -9.29 6.95 16.20
C GLY A 268 -8.67 8.05 15.35
N ALA A 269 -8.35 7.76 14.10
CA ALA A 269 -7.76 8.70 13.16
C ALA A 269 -8.72 9.82 12.74
N ILE A 270 -9.98 9.50 12.45
CA ILE A 270 -11.01 10.50 12.15
C ILE A 270 -11.14 11.45 13.34
N LEU A 271 -11.23 10.93 14.55
CA LEU A 271 -11.34 11.75 15.76
C LEU A 271 -10.06 12.58 16.00
N GLY A 272 -8.87 11.97 15.86
CA GLY A 272 -7.60 12.67 16.03
C GLY A 272 -7.44 13.84 15.06
N TRP A 273 -7.71 13.63 13.78
CA TRP A 273 -7.67 14.69 12.76
C TRP A 273 -8.66 15.82 13.08
N THR A 274 -9.93 15.47 13.30
CA THR A 274 -11.01 16.46 13.49
C THR A 274 -10.86 17.25 14.80
N ILE A 275 -10.35 16.63 15.87
CA ILE A 275 -10.04 17.35 17.13
C ILE A 275 -8.95 18.40 16.89
N VAL A 276 -7.85 18.03 16.21
CA VAL A 276 -6.76 18.98 15.94
C VAL A 276 -7.21 20.08 14.97
N GLU A 277 -7.92 19.71 13.89
CA GLU A 277 -8.46 20.68 12.94
C GLU A 277 -9.41 21.67 13.63
N GLY A 278 -10.35 21.17 14.43
CA GLY A 278 -11.29 22.02 15.20
C GLY A 278 -10.59 22.92 16.19
N SER A 279 -9.55 22.45 16.86
CA SER A 279 -8.76 23.23 17.82
C SER A 279 -7.96 24.35 17.16
N ILE A 280 -7.44 24.14 15.94
CA ILE A 280 -6.62 25.12 15.24
C ILE A 280 -7.45 26.06 14.37
N ARG A 281 -8.47 25.54 13.66
CA ARG A 281 -9.28 26.27 12.68
C ARG A 281 -10.63 26.72 13.22
N GLY A 282 -11.01 26.29 14.43
CA GLY A 282 -12.31 26.57 15.03
C GLY A 282 -13.49 25.80 14.43
N LYS A 283 -13.27 25.00 13.40
CA LYS A 283 -14.31 24.21 12.72
C LYS A 283 -13.72 22.89 12.23
N VAL A 284 -14.50 21.84 12.27
CA VAL A 284 -14.20 20.56 11.62
C VAL A 284 -14.74 20.55 10.21
N SER A 285 -14.06 19.89 9.29
CA SER A 285 -14.48 19.75 7.90
C SER A 285 -14.72 18.29 7.50
N LEU A 286 -15.59 18.08 6.50
CA LEU A 286 -15.77 16.76 5.91
C LEU A 286 -14.50 16.28 5.20
N LEU A 287 -13.76 17.21 4.58
CA LEU A 287 -12.46 16.90 3.97
C LEU A 287 -11.47 16.39 5.03
N GLY A 288 -11.43 17.05 6.19
CA GLY A 288 -10.58 16.64 7.31
C GLY A 288 -10.97 15.25 7.84
N ALA A 289 -12.27 14.98 8.00
CA ALA A 289 -12.75 13.66 8.41
C ALA A 289 -12.38 12.57 7.39
N ALA A 290 -12.54 12.82 6.08
CA ALA A 290 -12.16 11.89 5.02
C ALA A 290 -10.63 11.67 4.98
N SER A 291 -9.83 12.73 5.13
CA SER A 291 -8.37 12.62 5.19
C SER A 291 -7.91 11.84 6.42
N GLY A 292 -8.52 12.10 7.60
CA GLY A 292 -8.26 11.32 8.82
C GLY A 292 -8.63 9.84 8.64
N MET A 293 -9.76 9.55 7.96
CA MET A 293 -10.16 8.17 7.63
C MET A 293 -9.04 7.44 6.86
N ILE A 294 -8.57 8.03 5.76
CA ILE A 294 -7.51 7.40 4.95
C ILE A 294 -6.19 7.30 5.72
N ALA A 295 -5.81 8.34 6.49
CA ALA A 295 -4.59 8.30 7.31
C ALA A 295 -4.60 7.15 8.33
N GLY A 296 -5.74 6.87 8.96
CA GLY A 296 -5.90 5.74 9.88
C GLY A 296 -5.82 4.39 9.21
N LEU A 297 -6.49 4.24 8.07
CA LEU A 297 -6.43 3.03 7.24
C LEU A 297 -5.00 2.73 6.80
N VAL A 298 -4.27 3.75 6.34
CA VAL A 298 -2.86 3.65 5.96
C VAL A 298 -1.98 3.25 7.14
N ALA A 299 -2.11 3.95 8.28
CA ALA A 299 -1.25 3.72 9.44
C ALA A 299 -1.43 2.33 10.05
N VAL A 300 -2.65 1.78 10.05
CA VAL A 300 -2.90 0.43 10.58
C VAL A 300 -2.49 -0.68 9.63
N THR A 301 -2.35 -0.41 8.34
CA THR A 301 -2.07 -1.43 7.32
C THR A 301 -0.87 -2.33 7.64
N PRO A 302 0.32 -1.83 8.03
CA PRO A 302 1.45 -2.69 8.40
C PRO A 302 1.23 -3.41 9.73
N ALA A 303 0.34 -2.92 10.58
CA ALA A 303 0.15 -3.31 11.97
C ALA A 303 -1.10 -4.18 12.20
N ALA A 304 -1.98 -4.30 11.19
CA ALA A 304 -3.35 -4.78 11.38
C ALA A 304 -3.46 -6.16 12.05
N GLY A 305 -2.56 -7.09 11.73
CA GLY A 305 -2.53 -8.42 12.33
C GLY A 305 -1.63 -8.55 13.56
N SER A 306 -0.93 -7.47 13.97
CA SER A 306 0.14 -7.55 14.97
C SER A 306 -0.14 -6.78 16.25
N VAL A 307 -0.90 -5.69 16.17
CA VAL A 307 -1.17 -4.81 17.33
C VAL A 307 -2.50 -5.15 17.98
N GLY A 308 -2.67 -4.76 19.25
CA GLY A 308 -3.97 -4.85 19.91
C GLY A 308 -4.90 -3.68 19.53
N PRO A 309 -6.24 -3.81 19.76
CA PRO A 309 -7.20 -2.78 19.33
C PRO A 309 -6.97 -1.40 19.97
N VAL A 310 -6.48 -1.33 21.22
CA VAL A 310 -6.13 -0.06 21.87
C VAL A 310 -4.90 0.55 21.20
N GLY A 311 -3.89 -0.26 20.90
CA GLY A 311 -2.70 0.15 20.16
C GLY A 311 -3.08 0.68 18.77
N ALA A 312 -4.03 0.04 18.08
CA ALA A 312 -4.55 0.48 16.79
C ALA A 312 -5.22 1.86 16.88
N ILE A 313 -6.05 2.12 17.91
CA ILE A 313 -6.65 3.46 18.14
C ILE A 313 -5.56 4.52 18.32
N VAL A 314 -4.57 4.27 19.16
CA VAL A 314 -3.48 5.22 19.45
C VAL A 314 -2.64 5.47 18.19
N LEU A 315 -2.30 4.40 17.46
CA LEU A 315 -1.54 4.48 16.21
C LEU A 315 -2.28 5.30 15.16
N GLY A 316 -3.56 5.00 14.94
CA GLY A 316 -4.40 5.72 13.97
C GLY A 316 -4.55 7.20 14.32
N ALA A 317 -4.89 7.51 15.58
CA ALA A 317 -5.03 8.89 16.04
C ALA A 317 -3.72 9.67 15.94
N GLY A 318 -2.61 9.09 16.41
CA GLY A 318 -1.28 9.72 16.35
C GLY A 318 -0.82 9.98 14.92
N ALA A 319 -0.97 8.98 14.03
CA ALA A 319 -0.60 9.11 12.63
C ALA A 319 -1.43 10.20 11.92
N SER A 320 -2.74 10.25 12.15
CA SER A 320 -3.60 11.25 11.52
C SER A 320 -3.27 12.69 11.95
N ILE A 321 -2.91 12.90 13.21
CA ILE A 321 -2.45 14.21 13.71
C ILE A 321 -1.17 14.65 13.00
N VAL A 322 -0.20 13.75 12.84
CA VAL A 322 1.04 14.08 12.12
C VAL A 322 0.77 14.33 10.63
N CYS A 323 -0.05 13.49 9.98
CA CYS A 323 -0.48 13.69 8.60
C CYS A 323 -1.16 15.06 8.41
N PHE A 324 -2.02 15.49 9.34
CA PHE A 324 -2.64 16.81 9.30
C PHE A 324 -1.59 17.92 9.21
N PHE A 325 -0.55 17.89 10.04
CA PHE A 325 0.52 18.89 9.98
C PHE A 325 1.34 18.82 8.70
N PHE A 326 1.58 17.61 8.18
CA PHE A 326 2.28 17.47 6.90
C PHE A 326 1.49 18.08 5.74
N VAL A 327 0.20 17.77 5.65
CA VAL A 327 -0.69 18.28 4.59
C VAL A 327 -0.89 19.77 4.68
N THR A 328 -1.09 20.31 5.89
CA THR A 328 -1.47 21.72 6.07
C THR A 328 -0.30 22.67 6.27
N THR A 329 0.81 22.20 6.82
CA THR A 329 1.93 23.05 7.23
C THR A 329 3.21 22.74 6.45
N VAL A 330 3.66 21.48 6.48
CA VAL A 330 4.95 21.09 5.89
C VAL A 330 4.93 21.25 4.38
N LYS A 331 3.89 20.74 3.70
CA LYS A 331 3.71 20.86 2.25
C LYS A 331 3.76 22.32 1.82
N ASN A 332 3.03 23.19 2.50
CA ASN A 332 2.97 24.62 2.16
C ASN A 332 4.31 25.32 2.40
N LYS A 333 5.03 25.00 3.49
CA LYS A 333 6.34 25.59 3.79
C LYS A 333 7.42 25.17 2.80
N LEU A 334 7.39 23.91 2.34
CA LEU A 334 8.34 23.38 1.37
C LEU A 334 7.95 23.71 -0.07
N GLY A 335 6.70 24.09 -0.32
CA GLY A 335 6.22 24.60 -1.60
C GLY A 335 6.10 23.53 -2.71
N TYR A 336 6.03 22.24 -2.38
CA TYR A 336 5.74 21.21 -3.39
C TYR A 336 4.23 21.02 -3.58
N ASP A 337 3.81 20.85 -4.83
CA ASP A 337 2.40 20.67 -5.18
C ASP A 337 2.05 19.18 -5.30
N ASP A 338 1.86 18.55 -4.15
CA ASP A 338 1.20 17.24 -4.03
C ASP A 338 -0.31 17.47 -4.05
N SER A 339 -0.95 17.29 -5.22
CA SER A 339 -2.30 17.78 -5.49
C SER A 339 -3.36 17.22 -4.56
N LEU A 340 -3.29 15.94 -4.22
CA LEU A 340 -4.26 15.22 -3.40
C LEU A 340 -3.64 14.66 -2.10
N ASP A 341 -2.54 15.26 -1.65
CA ASP A 341 -1.89 14.95 -0.37
C ASP A 341 -1.37 13.50 -0.22
N VAL A 342 -0.98 12.88 -1.33
CA VAL A 342 -0.58 11.46 -1.38
C VAL A 342 0.62 11.19 -0.47
N PHE A 343 1.67 12.01 -0.54
CA PHE A 343 2.83 11.84 0.35
C PHE A 343 2.46 12.08 1.82
N GLY A 344 1.70 13.16 2.09
CA GLY A 344 1.30 13.51 3.44
C GLY A 344 0.43 12.46 4.12
N ILE A 345 -0.37 11.72 3.36
CA ILE A 345 -1.26 10.67 3.87
C ILE A 345 -0.61 9.29 3.77
N HIS A 346 -0.20 8.86 2.55
CA HIS A 346 0.32 7.51 2.35
C HIS A 346 1.80 7.38 2.74
N GLY A 347 2.65 8.33 2.37
CA GLY A 347 4.07 8.30 2.73
C GLY A 347 4.27 8.46 4.24
N VAL A 348 3.78 9.55 4.80
CA VAL A 348 3.96 9.86 6.23
C VAL A 348 3.16 8.90 7.11
N GLY A 349 1.90 8.63 6.78
CA GLY A 349 1.06 7.67 7.49
C GLY A 349 1.63 6.25 7.48
N GLY A 350 2.16 5.82 6.32
CA GLY A 350 2.83 4.52 6.17
C GLY A 350 4.11 4.40 6.99
N ILE A 351 4.94 5.46 7.03
CA ILE A 351 6.15 5.51 7.86
C ILE A 351 5.80 5.37 9.35
N ILE A 352 4.82 6.15 9.83
CA ILE A 352 4.38 6.10 11.21
C ILE A 352 3.78 4.73 11.52
N GLY A 353 2.97 4.18 10.62
CA GLY A 353 2.39 2.87 10.73
C GLY A 353 3.44 1.77 10.84
N ALA A 354 4.41 1.74 9.92
CA ALA A 354 5.46 0.73 9.90
C ALA A 354 6.34 0.78 11.15
N VAL A 355 6.80 1.97 11.56
CA VAL A 355 7.59 2.13 12.80
C VAL A 355 6.74 1.80 14.03
N GLY A 356 5.49 2.25 14.06
CA GLY A 356 4.54 1.97 15.15
C GLY A 356 4.19 0.49 15.26
N THR A 357 4.25 -0.29 14.18
CA THR A 357 4.11 -1.75 14.25
C THR A 357 5.15 -2.36 15.18
N GLY A 358 6.42 -1.94 15.09
CA GLY A 358 7.48 -2.40 15.97
C GLY A 358 7.22 -2.10 17.47
N ILE A 359 6.53 -0.99 17.74
CA ILE A 359 6.20 -0.59 19.11
C ILE A 359 4.97 -1.35 19.64
N PHE A 360 3.86 -1.27 18.91
CA PHE A 360 2.55 -1.73 19.37
C PHE A 360 2.30 -3.23 19.23
N THR A 361 3.22 -3.98 18.59
CA THR A 361 3.22 -5.46 18.60
C THR A 361 3.62 -6.02 19.98
N ALA A 362 4.22 -5.20 20.86
CA ALA A 362 4.62 -5.62 22.18
C ALA A 362 3.42 -6.09 23.02
N PRO A 363 3.51 -7.27 23.71
CA PRO A 363 2.43 -7.78 24.55
C PRO A 363 2.05 -6.82 25.69
N SER A 364 3.01 -6.06 26.22
CA SER A 364 2.77 -5.04 27.26
C SER A 364 1.85 -3.90 26.81
N LEU A 365 1.69 -3.74 25.48
CA LEU A 365 0.79 -2.77 24.85
C LEU A 365 -0.44 -3.44 24.21
N GLY A 366 -0.65 -4.73 24.51
CA GLY A 366 -1.76 -5.52 24.02
C GLY A 366 -1.57 -6.11 22.62
N GLY A 367 -0.34 -6.05 22.08
CA GLY A 367 0.02 -6.67 20.79
C GLY A 367 0.23 -8.17 20.91
N VAL A 368 0.38 -8.85 19.75
CA VAL A 368 0.48 -10.31 19.66
C VAL A 368 1.91 -10.85 19.68
N GLY A 369 2.90 -10.01 19.94
CA GLY A 369 4.29 -10.43 20.07
C GLY A 369 4.47 -11.51 21.14
N GLY A 370 5.49 -12.37 20.95
CA GLY A 370 5.82 -13.41 21.93
C GLY A 370 6.29 -12.84 23.28
N ALA A 371 6.44 -13.72 24.28
CA ALA A 371 6.88 -13.32 25.62
C ALA A 371 8.24 -12.61 25.61
N ASP A 372 9.12 -13.00 24.71
CA ASP A 372 10.48 -12.45 24.55
C ASP A 372 10.56 -11.35 23.47
N TYR A 373 9.43 -10.68 23.18
CA TYR A 373 9.40 -9.65 22.14
C TYR A 373 10.30 -8.47 22.47
N ASP A 374 11.31 -8.24 21.64
CA ASP A 374 12.19 -7.07 21.72
C ASP A 374 11.59 -5.88 20.98
N MET A 375 10.85 -5.04 21.67
CA MET A 375 10.21 -3.85 21.10
C MET A 375 11.22 -2.87 20.50
N VAL A 376 12.39 -2.69 21.09
CA VAL A 376 13.42 -1.76 20.58
C VAL A 376 14.07 -2.33 19.34
N GLY A 377 14.50 -3.59 19.37
CA GLY A 377 15.09 -4.28 18.23
C GLY A 377 14.11 -4.32 17.05
N GLN A 378 12.85 -4.69 17.28
CA GLN A 378 11.84 -4.72 16.21
C GLN A 378 11.57 -3.33 15.64
N THR A 379 11.51 -2.28 16.46
CA THR A 379 11.32 -0.91 15.97
C THR A 379 12.49 -0.45 15.09
N LEU A 380 13.72 -0.84 15.42
CA LEU A 380 14.90 -0.56 14.59
C LEU A 380 14.85 -1.33 13.25
N ILE A 381 14.41 -2.58 13.25
CA ILE A 381 14.20 -3.37 12.04
C ILE A 381 13.15 -2.68 11.14
N GLN A 382 12.03 -2.24 11.71
CA GLN A 382 11.01 -1.49 10.99
C GLN A 382 11.56 -0.20 10.39
N ALA A 383 12.34 0.57 11.14
CA ALA A 383 12.95 1.79 10.64
C ALA A 383 13.94 1.53 9.49
N GLN A 384 14.69 0.42 9.53
CA GLN A 384 15.56 0.00 8.43
C GLN A 384 14.75 -0.38 7.19
N ALA A 385 13.68 -1.16 7.32
CA ALA A 385 12.79 -1.51 6.22
C ALA A 385 12.18 -0.27 5.55
N VAL A 386 11.73 0.70 6.36
CA VAL A 386 11.25 2.02 5.91
C VAL A 386 12.35 2.75 5.13
N GLY A 387 13.56 2.83 5.67
CA GLY A 387 14.70 3.49 5.02
C GLY A 387 15.06 2.88 3.67
N ILE A 388 15.12 1.55 3.58
CA ILE A 388 15.39 0.83 2.33
C ILE A 388 14.31 1.14 1.29
N THR A 389 13.05 1.06 1.68
CA THR A 389 11.92 1.35 0.79
C THR A 389 11.95 2.79 0.29
N ILE A 390 12.19 3.77 1.17
CA ILE A 390 12.31 5.19 0.78
C ILE A 390 13.42 5.38 -0.26
N VAL A 391 14.62 4.86 0.02
CA VAL A 391 15.77 5.05 -0.87
C VAL A 391 15.53 4.37 -2.22
N TRP A 392 15.10 3.10 -2.21
CA TRP A 392 14.82 2.36 -3.44
C TRP A 392 13.80 3.09 -4.31
N THR A 393 12.67 3.41 -3.72
CA THR A 393 11.56 4.05 -4.45
C THR A 393 11.93 5.44 -4.94
N ALA A 394 12.60 6.25 -4.12
CA ALA A 394 12.99 7.60 -4.51
C ALA A 394 13.94 7.59 -5.70
N VAL A 395 14.96 6.72 -5.68
CA VAL A 395 15.95 6.60 -6.77
C VAL A 395 15.27 6.11 -8.04
N VAL A 396 14.51 5.01 -7.97
CA VAL A 396 13.82 4.46 -9.15
C VAL A 396 12.84 5.48 -9.72
N SER A 397 12.00 6.07 -8.90
CA SER A 397 11.01 7.06 -9.35
C SER A 397 11.66 8.28 -10.00
N PHE A 398 12.73 8.80 -9.41
CA PHE A 398 13.46 9.95 -9.96
C PHE A 398 14.04 9.64 -11.34
N VAL A 399 14.71 8.49 -11.47
CA VAL A 399 15.29 8.06 -12.76
C VAL A 399 14.20 7.89 -13.81
N LEU A 400 13.08 7.25 -13.46
CA LEU A 400 11.98 7.02 -14.39
C LEU A 400 11.30 8.32 -14.81
N PHE A 401 10.98 9.22 -13.86
CA PHE A 401 10.39 10.52 -14.22
C PHE A 401 11.32 11.31 -15.14
N LYS A 402 12.63 11.35 -14.85
CA LYS A 402 13.59 12.04 -15.71
C LYS A 402 13.71 11.41 -17.09
N ALA A 403 13.74 10.09 -17.19
CA ALA A 403 13.81 9.40 -18.48
C ALA A 403 12.55 9.66 -19.34
N ILE A 404 11.37 9.62 -18.72
CA ILE A 404 10.10 9.91 -19.41
C ILE A 404 10.04 11.38 -19.84
N ASP A 405 10.50 12.31 -18.99
CA ASP A 405 10.52 13.73 -19.31
C ASP A 405 11.42 14.04 -20.52
N MET A 406 12.60 13.40 -20.59
CA MET A 406 13.54 13.56 -21.70
C MET A 406 13.06 12.93 -23.01
N THR A 407 12.09 12.03 -22.99
CA THR A 407 11.63 11.29 -24.17
C THR A 407 10.28 11.79 -24.69
N ILE A 408 9.22 11.63 -23.92
CA ILE A 408 7.84 11.99 -24.32
C ILE A 408 7.32 13.24 -23.58
N GLY A 409 8.07 13.72 -22.59
CA GLY A 409 7.67 14.81 -21.71
C GLY A 409 6.62 14.36 -20.68
N LEU A 410 6.68 14.93 -19.48
CA LEU A 410 5.76 14.57 -18.39
C LEU A 410 4.49 15.42 -18.39
N ARG A 411 4.61 16.72 -18.68
CA ARG A 411 3.54 17.69 -18.45
C ARG A 411 2.79 18.04 -19.72
N VAL A 412 1.49 18.27 -19.59
CA VAL A 412 0.66 18.85 -20.65
C VAL A 412 1.01 20.30 -20.89
N SER A 413 0.53 20.92 -21.99
CA SER A 413 0.68 22.33 -22.23
C SER A 413 -0.06 23.16 -21.20
N GLU A 414 0.37 24.42 -20.97
CA GLU A 414 -0.34 25.33 -20.07
C GLU A 414 -1.77 25.63 -20.53
N GLU A 415 -2.02 25.56 -21.83
CA GLU A 415 -3.35 25.72 -22.42
C GLU A 415 -4.25 24.53 -22.08
N ASP A 416 -3.75 23.30 -22.23
CA ASP A 416 -4.48 22.09 -21.86
C ASP A 416 -4.77 22.01 -20.36
N GLU A 417 -3.79 22.40 -19.53
CA GLU A 417 -3.98 22.47 -18.08
C GLU A 417 -5.06 23.51 -17.70
N ALA A 418 -5.08 24.66 -18.38
CA ALA A 418 -6.09 25.69 -18.17
C ALA A 418 -7.48 25.24 -18.66
N ARG A 419 -7.55 24.54 -19.78
CA ARG A 419 -8.78 23.98 -20.35
C ARG A 419 -9.37 22.85 -19.48
N GLY A 420 -8.51 22.03 -18.90
CA GLY A 420 -8.84 20.83 -18.16
C GLY A 420 -8.62 19.55 -18.96
N LEU A 421 -8.12 18.52 -18.26
CA LEU A 421 -7.63 17.30 -18.92
C LEU A 421 -8.77 16.40 -19.46
N ASP A 422 -9.99 16.55 -18.93
CA ASP A 422 -11.14 15.80 -19.45
C ASP A 422 -11.37 16.11 -20.92
N LEU A 423 -11.46 17.38 -21.28
CA LEU A 423 -11.61 17.81 -22.68
C LEU A 423 -10.31 17.73 -23.48
N ALA A 424 -9.19 18.18 -22.88
CA ALA A 424 -7.93 18.30 -23.61
C ALA A 424 -7.30 16.93 -23.94
N THR A 425 -7.47 15.93 -23.06
CA THR A 425 -6.84 14.61 -23.21
C THR A 425 -7.82 13.55 -23.67
N HIS A 426 -9.07 13.58 -23.18
CA HIS A 426 -10.04 12.51 -23.40
C HIS A 426 -11.21 12.92 -24.31
N GLY A 427 -11.39 14.22 -24.58
CA GLY A 427 -12.47 14.72 -25.42
C GLY A 427 -13.87 14.58 -24.79
N GLU A 428 -13.94 14.41 -23.48
CA GLU A 428 -15.15 14.16 -22.72
C GLU A 428 -15.34 15.19 -21.62
N ALA A 429 -16.56 15.33 -21.09
CA ALA A 429 -16.87 16.15 -19.92
C ALA A 429 -17.68 15.33 -18.92
N ALA A 430 -17.34 15.43 -17.64
CA ALA A 430 -18.05 14.73 -16.58
C ALA A 430 -19.47 15.28 -16.35
N TYR A 431 -19.67 16.56 -16.65
CA TYR A 431 -20.93 17.27 -16.42
C TYR A 431 -21.30 18.09 -17.63
N HIS A 432 -22.58 18.00 -18.06
CA HIS A 432 -23.18 18.77 -19.14
C HIS A 432 -24.15 19.79 -18.52
N ASN A 433 -23.63 20.92 -18.04
CA ASN A 433 -24.41 22.02 -17.46
C ASN A 433 -24.74 23.05 -18.52
#